data_e5ab308a1102de358abbce4a0bc188f3
#
_entry.id   e5ab308a1102de358abbce4a0bc188f3
#
_cell.length_a   1.000
_cell.length_b   1.000
_cell.length_c   1.000
_cell.angle_alpha   90.00
_cell.angle_beta   90.00
_cell.angle_gamma   90.00
#
_symmetry.space_group_name_H-M   'P 1'
#
loop_
_entity.id
_entity.type
_entity.pdbx_description
1 polymer ?
#
loop_
_entity_poly.entity_id
_entity_poly.type
_entity_poly.pdbx_seq_one_letter_code
_entity_poly.pdbx_strand_id
1 'polypeptide(L)'
;VKESDILLHIVDISHPNFEEHIDTVNQILKEINCIEKPTIMVFNKIDAYKALPWDENELIQKRDKRNYTIAEWEKSWISKKNEQSIFVSALKKKNFKKLLNLIYETVRRIHVTRFPYNHFLYPENIN
;
A
#
# COMPACT_ATOMS: atom_id res chain seq x y z
N VAL A 1 -17.81 2.39 0.62
CA VAL A 1 -16.69 2.07 -0.27
C VAL A 1 -17.00 2.37 -1.72
N LYS A 2 -18.20 2.05 -2.19
CA LYS A 2 -18.57 2.28 -3.58
C LYS A 2 -18.49 3.74 -4.01
N GLU A 3 -18.73 4.66 -3.10
CA GLU A 3 -18.72 6.07 -3.39
C GLU A 3 -17.37 6.74 -3.15
N SER A 4 -16.41 5.99 -2.65
CA SER A 4 -15.08 6.52 -2.41
C SER A 4 -14.35 6.78 -3.71
N ASP A 5 -13.56 7.85 -3.75
CA ASP A 5 -12.74 8.18 -4.91
C ASP A 5 -11.40 7.46 -4.89
N ILE A 6 -10.95 7.04 -3.75
CA ILE A 6 -9.67 6.38 -3.55
C ILE A 6 -9.82 5.37 -2.41
N LEU A 7 -9.11 4.27 -2.53
CA LEU A 7 -9.09 3.23 -1.52
C LEU A 7 -7.73 3.18 -0.84
N LEU A 8 -7.76 3.08 0.49
CA LEU A 8 -6.56 2.77 1.25
C LEU A 8 -6.68 1.32 1.71
N HIS A 9 -5.82 0.48 1.19
CA HIS A 9 -5.78 -0.92 1.58
C HIS A 9 -4.66 -1.10 2.59
N ILE A 10 -5.02 -1.15 3.87
CA ILE A 10 -4.04 -1.25 4.95
C ILE A 10 -3.80 -2.71 5.29
N VAL A 11 -2.56 -3.11 5.25
CA VAL A 11 -2.13 -4.50 5.43
C VAL A 11 -1.14 -4.58 6.57
N ASP A 12 -1.33 -5.55 7.45
CA ASP A 12 -0.37 -5.85 8.52
C ASP A 12 0.70 -6.79 7.96
N ILE A 13 1.86 -6.23 7.58
CA ILE A 13 2.92 -7.03 6.98
C ILE A 13 3.59 -7.98 7.98
N SER A 14 3.38 -7.76 9.29
CA SER A 14 3.92 -8.67 10.29
C SER A 14 3.13 -9.98 10.40
N HIS A 15 1.93 -10.02 9.82
CA HIS A 15 1.13 -11.23 9.83
C HIS A 15 1.64 -12.22 8.79
N PRO A 16 1.81 -13.50 9.14
CA PRO A 16 2.38 -14.48 8.20
C PRO A 16 1.54 -14.70 6.94
N ASN A 17 0.25 -14.43 7.00
CA ASN A 17 -0.66 -14.64 5.87
C ASN A 17 -1.12 -13.32 5.23
N PHE A 18 -0.31 -12.27 5.30
CA PHE A 18 -0.75 -10.97 4.80
C PHE A 18 -1.10 -10.98 3.32
N GLU A 19 -0.43 -11.80 2.51
CA GLU A 19 -0.76 -11.88 1.08
C GLU A 19 -2.14 -12.49 0.84
N GLU A 20 -2.53 -13.47 1.64
CA GLU A 20 -3.87 -14.04 1.55
C GLU A 20 -4.93 -13.01 1.94
N HIS A 21 -4.63 -12.16 2.92
CA HIS A 21 -5.53 -11.08 3.30
C HIS A 21 -5.72 -10.10 2.16
N ILE A 22 -4.65 -9.78 1.44
CA ILE A 22 -4.72 -8.91 0.26
C ILE A 22 -5.65 -9.53 -0.79
N ASP A 23 -5.46 -10.81 -1.08
CA ASP A 23 -6.27 -11.49 -2.09
C ASP A 23 -7.74 -11.52 -1.70
N THR A 24 -8.04 -11.75 -0.43
CA THR A 24 -9.40 -11.77 0.07
C THR A 24 -10.09 -10.41 -0.11
N VAL A 25 -9.39 -9.33 0.24
CA VAL A 25 -9.93 -7.98 0.08
C VAL A 25 -10.13 -7.65 -1.40
N ASN A 26 -9.18 -8.02 -2.25
CA ASN A 26 -9.31 -7.79 -3.69
C ASN A 26 -10.51 -8.53 -4.27
N GLN A 27 -10.77 -9.74 -3.80
CA GLN A 27 -11.94 -10.50 -4.23
C GLN A 27 -13.25 -9.80 -3.84
N ILE A 28 -13.32 -9.27 -2.62
CA ILE A 28 -14.47 -8.53 -2.15
C ILE A 28 -14.67 -7.26 -2.98
N LEU A 29 -13.59 -6.53 -3.25
CA LEU A 29 -13.65 -5.30 -4.05
C LEU A 29 -14.15 -5.58 -5.46
N LYS A 30 -13.75 -6.71 -6.03
CA LYS A 30 -14.22 -7.12 -7.35
C LYS A 30 -15.72 -7.40 -7.33
N GLU A 31 -16.20 -8.06 -6.29
CA GLU A 31 -17.62 -8.39 -6.16
C GLU A 31 -18.51 -7.15 -6.05
N ILE A 32 -18.00 -6.09 -5.44
CA ILE A 32 -18.78 -4.84 -5.28
C ILE A 32 -18.40 -3.79 -6.33
N ASN A 33 -17.71 -4.20 -7.39
CA ASN A 33 -17.31 -3.33 -8.50
C ASN A 33 -16.44 -2.14 -8.11
N CYS A 34 -15.56 -2.32 -7.15
CA CYS A 34 -14.64 -1.28 -6.70
C CYS A 34 -13.17 -1.57 -7.03
N ILE A 35 -12.91 -2.65 -7.76
CA ILE A 35 -11.51 -3.06 -8.04
C ILE A 35 -10.77 -2.06 -8.93
N GLU A 36 -11.49 -1.26 -9.72
CA GLU A 36 -10.89 -0.30 -10.63
C GLU A 36 -10.58 1.04 -9.99
N LYS A 37 -10.98 1.24 -8.74
CA LYS A 37 -10.70 2.51 -8.08
C LYS A 37 -9.21 2.64 -7.77
N PRO A 38 -8.67 3.88 -7.83
CA PRO A 38 -7.28 4.09 -7.42
C PRO A 38 -7.07 3.59 -6.00
N THR A 39 -6.03 2.80 -5.81
CA THR A 39 -5.76 2.16 -4.52
C THR A 39 -4.34 2.45 -4.08
N ILE A 40 -4.18 2.80 -2.81
CA ILE A 40 -2.87 2.89 -2.18
C ILE A 40 -2.74 1.72 -1.22
N MET A 41 -1.73 0.88 -1.43
CA MET A 41 -1.42 -0.22 -0.53
C MET A 41 -0.54 0.30 0.59
N VAL A 42 -1.00 0.17 1.81
CA VAL A 42 -0.24 0.61 2.99
C VAL A 42 0.16 -0.61 3.78
N PHE A 43 1.45 -0.93 3.74
CA PHE A 43 2.00 -2.04 4.52
C PHE A 43 2.45 -1.49 5.86
N ASN A 44 1.64 -1.74 6.87
CA ASN A 44 1.89 -1.26 8.22
C ASN A 44 2.63 -2.30 9.05
N LYS A 45 3.17 -1.85 10.17
CA LYS A 45 3.88 -2.67 11.16
C LYS A 45 5.19 -3.24 10.63
N ILE A 46 5.91 -2.47 9.81
CA ILE A 46 7.23 -2.91 9.36
C ILE A 46 8.20 -3.11 10.51
N ASP A 47 7.97 -2.44 11.63
CA ASP A 47 8.78 -2.60 12.84
C ASP A 47 8.61 -3.98 13.48
N ALA A 48 7.48 -4.63 13.26
CA ALA A 48 7.19 -5.96 13.78
C ALA A 48 7.43 -7.08 12.78
N TYR A 49 7.71 -6.73 11.53
CA TYR A 49 7.95 -7.73 10.50
C TYR A 49 9.28 -8.44 10.70
N LYS A 50 9.27 -9.76 10.59
CA LYS A 50 10.48 -10.58 10.67
C LYS A 50 10.48 -11.58 9.54
N ALA A 51 11.46 -11.49 8.66
CA ALA A 51 11.68 -12.49 7.64
C ALA A 51 12.13 -13.79 8.29
N LEU A 52 11.71 -14.91 7.74
CA LEU A 52 12.21 -16.19 8.19
C LEU A 52 13.66 -16.35 7.75
N PRO A 53 14.54 -16.87 8.62
CA PRO A 53 15.94 -17.09 8.25
C PRO A 53 16.04 -18.05 7.07
N TRP A 54 16.98 -17.78 6.21
CA TRP A 54 17.28 -18.67 5.08
C TRP A 54 18.79 -18.86 5.01
N ASP A 55 19.21 -20.12 4.96
CA ASP A 55 20.61 -20.48 4.88
C ASP A 55 20.97 -20.78 3.43
N GLU A 56 21.90 -20.01 2.88
CA GLU A 56 22.38 -20.19 1.51
C GLU A 56 23.03 -21.55 1.28
N ASN A 57 23.51 -22.19 2.36
CA ASN A 57 24.13 -23.50 2.28
C ASN A 57 23.13 -24.65 2.35
N GLU A 58 21.85 -24.32 2.52
CA GLU A 58 20.80 -25.32 2.58
C GLU A 58 20.47 -25.81 1.17
N LEU A 59 20.76 -27.06 0.90
CA LEU A 59 20.57 -27.63 -0.43
C LEU A 59 19.12 -28.04 -0.71
N ILE A 60 18.31 -28.19 0.33
CA ILE A 60 16.95 -28.72 0.23
C ILE A 60 15.91 -27.61 0.15
N GLN A 61 16.13 -26.52 0.87
CA GLN A 61 15.20 -25.41 0.90
C GLN A 61 15.64 -24.32 -0.05
N LYS A 62 14.73 -23.94 -0.95
CA LYS A 62 14.93 -22.76 -1.77
C LYS A 62 14.39 -21.54 -1.05
N ARG A 63 15.04 -20.41 -1.29
CA ARG A 63 14.58 -19.14 -0.78
C ARG A 63 13.19 -18.84 -1.34
N ASP A 64 12.28 -18.41 -0.48
CA ASP A 64 10.93 -18.02 -0.91
C ASP A 64 10.54 -16.67 -0.28
N LYS A 65 9.29 -16.26 -0.51
CA LYS A 65 8.80 -14.96 -0.06
C LYS A 65 8.86 -14.76 1.45
N ARG A 66 8.79 -15.83 2.22
CA ARG A 66 8.87 -15.72 3.69
C ARG A 66 10.25 -15.31 4.16
N ASN A 67 11.24 -15.46 3.31
CA ASN A 67 12.62 -15.06 3.60
C ASN A 67 12.92 -13.62 3.17
N TYR A 68 11.98 -12.93 2.55
CA TYR A 68 12.21 -11.58 2.04
C TYR A 68 12.36 -10.57 3.16
N THR A 69 13.32 -9.66 2.97
CA THR A 69 13.43 -8.48 3.82
C THR A 69 12.39 -7.44 3.41
N ILE A 70 12.22 -6.43 4.25
CA ILE A 70 11.33 -5.31 3.91
C ILE A 70 11.75 -4.68 2.57
N ALA A 71 13.07 -4.49 2.36
CA ALA A 71 13.56 -3.90 1.12
C ALA A 71 13.17 -4.72 -0.11
N GLU A 72 13.21 -6.04 0.01
CA GLU A 72 12.82 -6.93 -1.08
C GLU A 72 11.32 -6.87 -1.35
N TRP A 73 10.50 -6.77 -0.30
CA TRP A 73 9.07 -6.57 -0.47
C TRP A 73 8.76 -5.24 -1.13
N GLU A 74 9.47 -4.18 -0.73
CA GLU A 74 9.29 -2.86 -1.35
C GLU A 74 9.56 -2.93 -2.85
N LYS A 75 10.65 -3.57 -3.27
CA LYS A 75 10.95 -3.74 -4.69
C LYS A 75 9.87 -4.51 -5.42
N SER A 76 9.38 -5.57 -4.80
CA SER A 76 8.33 -6.40 -5.38
C SER A 76 7.06 -5.60 -5.66
N TRP A 77 6.67 -4.72 -4.74
CA TRP A 77 5.44 -3.94 -4.89
C TRP A 77 5.63 -2.69 -5.74
N ILE A 78 6.80 -2.07 -5.71
CA ILE A 78 7.10 -0.91 -6.58
C ILE A 78 7.00 -1.28 -8.06
N SER A 79 7.35 -2.51 -8.42
CA SER A 79 7.30 -2.94 -9.82
C SER A 79 5.89 -3.15 -10.36
N LYS A 80 4.87 -3.16 -9.51
CA LYS A 80 3.48 -3.31 -9.95
C LYS A 80 2.95 -2.02 -10.52
N LYS A 81 2.47 -2.08 -11.75
CA LYS A 81 2.20 -0.88 -12.56
C LYS A 81 1.01 -0.05 -12.12
N ASN A 82 0.00 -0.65 -11.55
CA ASN A 82 -1.27 0.04 -11.30
C ASN A 82 -1.55 0.31 -9.83
N GLU A 83 -0.62 0.01 -8.97
CA GLU A 83 -0.81 0.16 -7.55
C GLU A 83 0.32 0.97 -6.95
N GLN A 84 -0.06 1.93 -6.12
CA GLN A 84 0.90 2.67 -5.31
C GLN A 84 1.03 1.94 -3.98
N SER A 85 2.24 1.84 -3.47
CA SER A 85 2.46 1.17 -2.20
C SER A 85 3.42 1.97 -1.32
N ILE A 86 3.23 1.88 -0.02
CA ILE A 86 4.11 2.49 0.94
C ILE A 86 4.22 1.58 2.17
N PHE A 87 5.40 1.50 2.72
CA PHE A 87 5.69 0.68 3.89
C PHE A 87 5.92 1.59 5.09
N VAL A 88 5.12 1.42 6.12
CA VAL A 88 5.09 2.32 7.26
C VAL A 88 5.11 1.59 8.60
N SER A 89 5.46 2.33 9.64
CA SER A 89 5.19 1.92 11.01
C SER A 89 4.41 3.04 11.68
N ALA A 90 3.13 2.84 11.89
CA ALA A 90 2.30 3.82 12.59
C ALA A 90 2.76 3.99 14.04
N LEU A 91 3.17 2.89 14.67
CA LEU A 91 3.67 2.93 16.05
C LEU A 91 4.91 3.80 16.20
N LYS A 92 5.85 3.67 15.27
CA LYS A 92 7.10 4.43 15.29
C LYS A 92 7.08 5.66 14.39
N LYS A 93 5.95 5.96 13.80
CA LYS A 93 5.73 7.08 12.88
C LYS A 93 6.69 7.08 11.69
N LYS A 94 7.21 5.92 11.33
CA LYS A 94 8.13 5.80 10.21
C LYS A 94 7.38 5.87 8.89
N ASN A 95 7.86 6.73 7.99
CA ASN A 95 7.27 6.98 6.66
C ASN A 95 5.84 7.51 6.69
N PHE A 96 5.34 7.90 7.85
CA PHE A 96 3.97 8.36 7.97
C PHE A 96 3.72 9.65 7.20
N LYS A 97 4.70 10.54 7.23
CA LYS A 97 4.61 11.79 6.47
C LYS A 97 4.56 11.54 4.97
N LYS A 98 5.33 10.57 4.49
CA LYS A 98 5.28 10.17 3.07
C LYS A 98 3.92 9.63 2.69
N LEU A 99 3.30 8.86 3.59
CA LEU A 99 1.95 8.35 3.36
C LEU A 99 0.95 9.49 3.21
N LEU A 100 0.98 10.46 4.12
CA LEU A 100 0.08 11.61 4.05
C LEU A 100 0.27 12.39 2.75
N ASN A 101 1.51 12.60 2.33
CA ASN A 101 1.79 13.28 1.09
C ASN A 101 1.27 12.50 -0.13
N LEU A 102 1.43 11.18 -0.11
CA LEU A 102 0.94 10.32 -1.18
C LEU A 102 -0.58 10.38 -1.29
N ILE A 103 -1.28 10.34 -0.17
CA ILE A 103 -2.73 10.47 -0.13
C ILE A 103 -3.15 11.83 -0.70
N TYR A 104 -2.51 12.89 -0.24
CA TYR A 104 -2.83 14.24 -0.68
C TYR A 104 -2.64 14.39 -2.19
N GLU A 105 -1.53 13.94 -2.72
CA GLU A 105 -1.24 14.04 -4.14
C GLU A 105 -2.20 13.23 -5.00
N THR A 106 -2.59 12.06 -4.50
CA THR A 106 -3.54 11.20 -5.22
C THR A 106 -4.92 11.82 -5.27
N VAL A 107 -5.39 12.34 -4.13
CA VAL A 107 -6.68 13.02 -4.05
C VAL A 107 -6.68 14.26 -4.94
N ARG A 108 -5.60 15.03 -4.92
CA ARG A 108 -5.47 16.21 -5.76
C ARG A 108 -5.56 15.89 -7.25
N ARG A 109 -4.90 14.84 -7.71
CA ARG A 109 -4.96 14.43 -9.12
C ARG A 109 -6.37 14.05 -9.53
N ILE A 110 -7.08 13.32 -8.68
CA ILE A 110 -8.45 12.91 -8.96
C ILE A 110 -9.35 14.14 -9.02
N HIS A 111 -9.18 15.06 -8.09
CA HIS A 111 -9.98 16.27 -8.03
C HIS A 111 -9.78 17.12 -9.29
N VAL A 112 -8.54 17.34 -9.71
CA VAL A 112 -8.24 18.12 -10.91
C VAL A 112 -8.81 17.46 -12.15
N THR A 113 -8.79 16.14 -12.22
CA THR A 113 -9.35 15.40 -13.36
C THR A 113 -10.85 15.58 -13.45
N ARG A 114 -11.56 15.60 -12.33
CA ARG A 114 -13.02 15.75 -12.29
C ARG A 114 -13.48 17.19 -12.44
N PHE A 115 -12.69 18.13 -11.93
CA PHE A 115 -13.06 19.54 -11.89
C PHE A 115 -11.95 20.39 -12.48
N PRO A 116 -11.74 20.29 -13.81
CA PRO A 116 -10.57 20.92 -14.43
C PRO A 116 -10.56 22.45 -14.36
N TYR A 117 -11.70 23.04 -14.08
CA TYR A 117 -11.81 24.50 -13.97
C TYR A 117 -11.63 24.99 -12.54
N ASN A 118 -11.59 24.10 -11.60
CA ASN A 118 -11.45 24.48 -10.20
C ASN A 118 -10.02 24.34 -9.75
N HIS A 119 -9.58 25.32 -9.03
CA HIS A 119 -8.46 25.09 -8.18
C HIS A 119 -8.93 24.26 -7.01
N PHE A 120 -8.02 23.64 -6.37
CA PHE A 120 -8.29 22.87 -5.19
C PHE A 120 -8.91 23.78 -4.14
N LEU A 121 -10.03 23.37 -3.58
CA LEU A 121 -10.78 24.20 -2.67
C LEU A 121 -10.15 24.40 -1.30
N TYR A 122 -9.09 23.68 -1.05
CA TYR A 122 -8.50 23.67 0.26
C TYR A 122 -7.20 24.44 0.26
N PRO A 123 -6.24 23.97 0.76
CA PRO A 123 -5.17 24.66 1.44
C PRO A 123 -4.51 25.80 0.74
N GLU A 124 -4.49 25.85 -0.54
CA GLU A 124 -3.89 26.99 -1.19
C GLU A 124 -4.66 28.27 -0.96
N ASN A 125 -5.90 28.15 -0.50
CA ASN A 125 -6.73 29.32 -0.21
C ASN A 125 -6.92 29.52 1.28
N ILE A 126 -6.51 28.59 2.08
CA ILE A 126 -6.72 28.61 3.50
C ILE A 126 -5.47 29.00 4.26
N ASN A 127 -4.38 28.90 3.64
CA ASN A 127 -3.10 29.17 4.27
C ASN A 127 -2.99 30.60 4.83
#